data_f5924c05b0f001f71afbda690b4a2c1d
#
_entry.id   f5924c05b0f001f71afbda690b4a2c1d
#
_cell.length_a   1.000
_cell.length_b   1.000
_cell.length_c   1.000
_cell.angle_alpha   90.00
_cell.angle_beta   90.00
_cell.angle_gamma   90.00
#
_symmetry.space_group_name_H-M   'P 1'
#
loop_
_entity.id
_entity.type
_entity.pdbx_description
1 polymer ?
#
loop_
_entity_poly.entity_id
_entity_poly.type
_entity_poly.pdbx_seq_one_letter_code
_entity_poly.pdbx_strand_id
1 'polypeptide(L)'
;MSSATPQTTTAEPPARPAKDPRVIALRRFAISITAFTILGHTVLGFEQAYVTPLAALAVAYTLELGLEALDAWANRRPRKFAGGPRTMVEFLLPAHITALACAMLLYANSRLGPVVFSVIIGITSKYLIRVRVGGKVRHVMNPSNLGIAVILVLFPWVGIAPPYQFTEWVSGPLDWVIPALILASGTMLNAMLTKKMPLILGWVGAFAAQAVVRTLIDGTSTVSALLAMTGVAFVLFTNYMITDPGTTPVRPRNQVCFGAATAVVYGLLVTFHIVYGLFFALVIVCALRGAGLGLLSLRRRAAERTAPRAGAAAPRQAVLPGATLATPDEAR
;
A
#
# COMPACT_ATOMS: atom_id res chain seq x y z
N MET A 1 60.63 -10.19 36.49
CA MET A 1 59.84 -8.94 36.18
C MET A 1 59.29 -9.14 34.82
N SER A 2 58.02 -9.56 34.78
CA SER A 2 57.28 -9.82 33.52
C SER A 2 56.39 -8.60 33.25
N SER A 3 56.71 -7.85 32.21
CA SER A 3 55.94 -6.66 31.80
C SER A 3 54.78 -7.11 30.94
N ALA A 4 53.56 -7.02 31.49
CA ALA A 4 52.30 -7.18 30.74
C ALA A 4 52.02 -5.94 29.91
N THR A 5 51.98 -6.10 28.58
CA THR A 5 51.58 -5.07 27.62
C THR A 5 50.07 -4.89 27.69
N PRO A 6 49.53 -3.68 27.79
CA PRO A 6 48.06 -3.45 27.76
C PRO A 6 47.53 -3.74 26.36
N GLN A 7 46.59 -4.68 26.23
CA GLN A 7 45.84 -4.90 25.01
C GLN A 7 44.81 -3.73 24.85
N THR A 8 45.04 -2.92 23.85
CA THR A 8 44.12 -1.89 23.42
C THR A 8 42.92 -2.57 22.74
N THR A 9 41.83 -2.70 23.45
CA THR A 9 40.54 -3.17 22.88
C THR A 9 40.02 -2.10 21.93
N THR A 10 40.23 -2.30 20.65
CA THR A 10 39.62 -1.48 19.59
C THR A 10 38.09 -1.71 19.65
N ALA A 11 37.34 -0.74 20.13
CA ALA A 11 35.88 -0.76 20.11
C ALA A 11 35.40 -0.85 18.66
N GLU A 12 34.71 -1.94 18.34
CA GLU A 12 34.05 -2.13 17.04
C GLU A 12 33.06 -0.97 16.76
N PRO A 13 33.13 -0.31 15.58
CA PRO A 13 32.24 0.80 15.29
C PRO A 13 30.77 0.33 15.35
N PRO A 14 29.86 1.15 15.90
CA PRO A 14 28.47 0.77 16.10
C PRO A 14 27.86 0.33 14.77
N ALA A 15 27.28 -0.88 14.74
CA ALA A 15 26.63 -1.46 13.57
C ALA A 15 25.61 -0.49 12.99
N ARG A 16 25.74 -0.18 11.71
CA ARG A 16 24.79 0.71 11.01
C ARG A 16 23.36 0.19 11.18
N PRO A 17 22.39 1.02 11.60
CA PRO A 17 21.02 0.56 11.79
C PRO A 17 20.49 -0.09 10.51
N ALA A 18 19.96 -1.30 10.65
CA ALA A 18 19.40 -2.06 9.53
C ALA A 18 18.32 -1.22 8.82
N LYS A 19 18.43 -1.06 7.51
CA LYS A 19 17.46 -0.30 6.70
C LYS A 19 16.09 -0.96 6.79
N ASP A 20 15.03 -0.18 7.05
CA ASP A 20 13.65 -0.69 7.08
C ASP A 20 13.30 -1.37 5.73
N PRO A 21 12.93 -2.68 5.74
CA PRO A 21 12.59 -3.42 4.52
C PRO A 21 11.48 -2.75 3.70
N ARG A 22 10.58 -2.00 4.35
CA ARG A 22 9.50 -1.27 3.68
C ARG A 22 10.03 -0.12 2.82
N VAL A 23 11.01 0.62 3.30
CA VAL A 23 11.64 1.71 2.54
C VAL A 23 12.39 1.15 1.35
N ILE A 24 13.07 0.01 1.52
CA ILE A 24 13.76 -0.67 0.41
C ILE A 24 12.75 -1.10 -0.66
N ALA A 25 11.62 -1.70 -0.25
CA ALA A 25 10.57 -2.11 -1.16
C ALA A 25 9.98 -0.91 -1.93
N LEU A 26 9.65 0.18 -1.24
CA LEU A 26 9.12 1.40 -1.85
C LEU A 26 10.10 2.02 -2.86
N ARG A 27 11.40 2.07 -2.53
CA ARG A 27 12.43 2.58 -3.45
C ARG A 27 12.53 1.71 -4.71
N ARG A 28 12.57 0.38 -4.57
CA ARG A 28 12.63 -0.52 -5.73
C ARG A 28 11.38 -0.41 -6.57
N PHE A 29 10.22 -0.30 -5.94
CA PHE A 29 8.95 -0.10 -6.64
C PHE A 29 8.94 1.22 -7.42
N ALA A 30 9.36 2.33 -6.79
CA ALA A 30 9.47 3.62 -7.45
C ALA A 30 10.44 3.59 -8.63
N ILE A 31 11.59 2.94 -8.50
CA ILE A 31 12.56 2.76 -9.59
C ILE A 31 11.94 1.95 -10.73
N SER A 32 11.27 0.84 -10.43
CA SER A 32 10.64 -0.01 -11.46
C SER A 32 9.57 0.74 -12.25
N ILE A 33 8.66 1.43 -11.56
CA ILE A 33 7.58 2.15 -12.24
C ILE A 33 8.12 3.35 -13.05
N THR A 34 9.17 4.02 -12.57
CA THR A 34 9.84 5.07 -13.32
C THR A 34 10.51 4.51 -14.57
N ALA A 35 11.22 3.39 -14.44
CA ALA A 35 11.85 2.72 -15.58
C ALA A 35 10.80 2.29 -16.62
N PHE A 36 9.68 1.69 -16.18
CA PHE A 36 8.59 1.33 -17.10
C PHE A 36 7.96 2.55 -17.77
N THR A 37 7.80 3.67 -17.05
CA THR A 37 7.29 4.91 -17.63
C THR A 37 8.23 5.47 -18.69
N ILE A 38 9.54 5.52 -18.42
CA ILE A 38 10.55 6.00 -19.35
C ILE A 38 10.62 5.08 -20.59
N LEU A 39 10.77 3.76 -20.36
CA LEU A 39 10.82 2.79 -21.46
C LEU A 39 9.53 2.78 -22.27
N GLY A 40 8.38 2.91 -21.60
CA GLY A 40 7.08 3.00 -22.24
C GLY A 40 7.01 4.13 -23.25
N HIS A 41 7.40 5.33 -22.86
CA HIS A 41 7.34 6.51 -23.70
C HIS A 41 8.46 6.58 -24.76
N THR A 42 9.59 5.90 -24.55
CA THR A 42 10.76 6.02 -25.46
C THR A 42 10.94 4.82 -26.38
N VAL A 43 10.57 3.62 -25.94
CA VAL A 43 10.88 2.36 -26.64
C VAL A 43 9.64 1.51 -26.92
N LEU A 44 8.66 1.48 -26.01
CA LEU A 44 7.55 0.54 -26.08
C LEU A 44 6.28 1.11 -26.73
N GLY A 45 6.29 2.40 -27.07
CA GLY A 45 5.22 3.01 -27.85
C GLY A 45 3.98 3.42 -27.06
N PHE A 46 4.12 3.85 -25.81
CA PHE A 46 2.97 4.36 -25.07
C PHE A 46 2.30 5.52 -25.78
N GLU A 47 1.05 5.34 -26.16
CA GLU A 47 0.21 6.35 -26.82
C GLU A 47 -0.24 7.48 -25.88
N GLN A 48 0.68 8.00 -25.08
CA GLN A 48 0.41 9.09 -24.14
C GLN A 48 1.40 10.23 -24.31
N ALA A 49 0.93 11.45 -24.09
CA ALA A 49 1.80 12.61 -24.13
C ALA A 49 2.86 12.55 -23.01
N TYR A 50 4.10 12.88 -23.33
CA TYR A 50 5.23 12.93 -22.36
C TYR A 50 4.95 13.84 -21.17
N VAL A 51 4.10 14.84 -21.34
CA VAL A 51 3.69 15.75 -20.25
C VAL A 51 2.82 15.06 -19.20
N THR A 52 2.13 13.97 -19.54
CA THR A 52 1.18 13.30 -18.64
C THR A 52 1.84 12.80 -17.35
N PRO A 53 2.90 11.98 -17.37
CA PRO A 53 3.56 11.54 -16.15
C PRO A 53 4.23 12.68 -15.38
N LEU A 54 4.74 13.72 -16.08
CA LEU A 54 5.35 14.88 -15.43
C LEU A 54 4.31 15.70 -14.65
N ALA A 55 3.16 15.97 -15.25
CA ALA A 55 2.06 16.67 -14.60
C ALA A 55 1.49 15.86 -13.42
N ALA A 56 1.33 14.53 -13.59
CA ALA A 56 0.91 13.64 -12.52
C ALA A 56 1.86 13.71 -11.31
N LEU A 57 3.17 13.68 -11.54
CA LEU A 57 4.19 13.81 -10.49
C LEU A 57 4.14 15.18 -9.81
N ALA A 58 4.06 16.28 -10.59
CA ALA A 58 4.00 17.62 -10.05
C ALA A 58 2.79 17.78 -9.11
N VAL A 59 1.62 17.35 -9.53
CA VAL A 59 0.38 17.39 -8.74
C VAL A 59 0.50 16.51 -7.50
N ALA A 60 1.01 15.28 -7.63
CA ALA A 60 1.17 14.36 -6.51
C ALA A 60 2.09 14.92 -5.42
N TYR A 61 3.23 15.49 -5.80
CA TYR A 61 4.18 16.04 -4.84
C TYR A 61 3.63 17.28 -4.14
N THR A 62 3.01 18.18 -4.90
CA THR A 62 2.38 19.38 -4.33
C THR A 62 1.31 19.03 -3.32
N LEU A 63 0.41 18.09 -3.68
CA LEU A 63 -0.66 17.65 -2.79
C LEU A 63 -0.12 16.89 -1.56
N GLU A 64 0.81 15.95 -1.75
CA GLU A 64 1.37 15.17 -0.64
C GLU A 64 2.05 16.08 0.39
N LEU A 65 2.85 17.05 -0.06
CA LEU A 65 3.50 18.02 0.80
C LEU A 65 2.49 18.96 1.48
N GLY A 66 1.53 19.48 0.73
CA GLY A 66 0.49 20.38 1.25
C GLY A 66 -0.40 19.72 2.27
N LEU A 67 -0.92 18.52 1.96
CA LEU A 67 -1.80 17.77 2.87
C LEU A 67 -1.06 17.28 4.12
N GLU A 68 0.21 16.88 4.01
CA GLU A 68 1.02 16.55 5.18
C GLU A 68 1.30 17.78 6.05
N ALA A 69 1.58 18.93 5.43
CA ALA A 69 1.77 20.18 6.17
C ALA A 69 0.50 20.57 6.93
N LEU A 70 -0.66 20.46 6.31
CA LEU A 70 -1.96 20.73 6.92
C LEU A 70 -2.29 19.73 8.04
N ASP A 71 -2.09 18.42 7.82
CA ASP A 71 -2.32 17.39 8.82
C ASP A 71 -1.35 17.52 10.02
N ALA A 72 -0.10 17.91 9.77
CA ALA A 72 0.89 18.18 10.81
C ALA A 72 0.51 19.39 11.63
N TRP A 73 0.06 20.47 10.99
CA TRP A 73 -0.42 21.68 11.66
C TRP A 73 -1.65 21.41 12.52
N ALA A 74 -2.66 20.74 11.96
CA ALA A 74 -3.90 20.41 12.66
C ALA A 74 -3.67 19.52 13.88
N ASN A 75 -2.70 18.60 13.82
CA ASN A 75 -2.38 17.66 14.91
C ASN A 75 -1.21 18.13 15.78
N ARG A 76 -0.70 19.34 15.59
CA ARG A 76 0.43 19.95 16.34
C ARG A 76 1.65 19.02 16.42
N ARG A 77 2.02 18.38 15.32
CA ARG A 77 3.15 17.46 15.22
C ARG A 77 4.17 17.92 14.16
N PRO A 78 5.42 17.48 14.23
CA PRO A 78 6.38 17.78 13.18
C PRO A 78 5.95 17.17 11.83
N ARG A 79 6.32 17.85 10.74
CA ARG A 79 6.06 17.37 9.38
C ARG A 79 6.93 16.14 9.11
N LYS A 80 6.37 15.10 8.49
CA LYS A 80 7.10 13.84 8.20
C LYS A 80 8.26 14.02 7.23
N PHE A 81 8.23 15.04 6.40
CA PHE A 81 9.32 15.37 5.47
C PHE A 81 10.41 16.27 6.07
N ALA A 82 10.24 16.77 7.30
CA ALA A 82 11.23 17.60 7.98
C ALA A 82 12.35 16.74 8.59
N GLY A 83 13.42 16.52 7.88
CA GLY A 83 14.54 15.68 8.32
C GLY A 83 15.68 15.62 7.30
N GLY A 84 15.64 16.54 6.33
CA GLY A 84 16.63 16.61 5.26
C GLY A 84 16.21 15.93 3.95
N PRO A 85 17.03 16.05 2.89
CA PRO A 85 16.67 15.64 1.53
C PRO A 85 16.29 14.16 1.42
N ARG A 86 17.00 13.29 2.14
CA ARG A 86 16.72 11.85 2.13
C ARG A 86 15.34 11.53 2.71
N THR A 87 14.97 12.13 3.83
CA THR A 87 13.66 11.95 4.46
C THR A 87 12.55 12.45 3.56
N MET A 88 12.76 13.58 2.88
CA MET A 88 11.82 14.12 1.91
C MET A 88 11.60 13.18 0.73
N VAL A 89 12.67 12.65 0.14
CA VAL A 89 12.56 11.67 -0.95
C VAL A 89 11.81 10.42 -0.49
N GLU A 90 12.18 9.84 0.66
CA GLU A 90 11.51 8.66 1.21
C GLU A 90 10.02 8.91 1.51
N PHE A 91 9.68 10.11 1.96
CA PHE A 91 8.31 10.54 2.20
C PHE A 91 7.49 10.63 0.91
N LEU A 92 8.09 11.09 -0.19
CA LEU A 92 7.42 11.27 -1.48
C LEU A 92 7.28 9.98 -2.31
N LEU A 93 8.02 8.89 -1.99
CA LEU A 93 7.96 7.64 -2.75
C LEU A 93 6.54 7.09 -2.97
N PRO A 94 5.63 7.05 -1.97
CA PRO A 94 4.26 6.57 -2.18
C PRO A 94 3.45 7.48 -3.13
N ALA A 95 3.67 8.79 -3.09
CA ALA A 95 3.02 9.73 -3.99
C ALA A 95 3.55 9.59 -5.43
N HIS A 96 4.86 9.40 -5.58
CA HIS A 96 5.52 9.11 -6.85
C HIS A 96 4.91 7.86 -7.53
N ILE A 97 4.82 6.76 -6.78
CA ILE A 97 4.23 5.51 -7.26
C ILE A 97 2.76 5.72 -7.66
N THR A 98 1.99 6.42 -6.85
CA THR A 98 0.57 6.71 -7.12
C THR A 98 0.41 7.51 -8.41
N ALA A 99 1.21 8.55 -8.61
CA ALA A 99 1.16 9.41 -9.79
C ALA A 99 1.45 8.63 -11.07
N LEU A 100 2.56 7.91 -11.10
CA LEU A 100 2.96 7.15 -12.28
C LEU A 100 2.02 5.96 -12.56
N ALA A 101 1.46 5.33 -11.52
CA ALA A 101 0.46 4.28 -11.70
C ALA A 101 -0.84 4.83 -12.32
N CYS A 102 -1.31 6.00 -11.87
CA CYS A 102 -2.46 6.66 -12.50
C CYS A 102 -2.17 7.05 -13.96
N ALA A 103 -1.00 7.65 -14.20
CA ALA A 103 -0.60 8.05 -15.55
C ALA A 103 -0.47 6.86 -16.51
N MET A 104 0.11 5.75 -16.03
CA MET A 104 0.36 4.56 -16.85
C MET A 104 -0.91 3.75 -17.16
N LEU A 105 -1.85 3.68 -16.19
CA LEU A 105 -2.99 2.77 -16.29
C LEU A 105 -4.26 3.44 -16.82
N LEU A 106 -4.38 4.77 -16.75
CA LEU A 106 -5.52 5.48 -17.35
C LEU A 106 -5.21 5.85 -18.81
N TYR A 107 -6.18 5.57 -19.68
CA TYR A 107 -6.15 6.00 -21.06
C TYR A 107 -7.21 7.07 -21.30
N ALA A 108 -6.77 8.33 -21.24
CA ALA A 108 -7.62 9.51 -21.39
C ALA A 108 -7.38 10.23 -22.72
N ASN A 109 -6.85 9.53 -23.72
CA ASN A 109 -6.37 10.09 -24.98
C ASN A 109 -5.38 11.26 -24.72
N SER A 110 -5.53 12.37 -25.44
CA SER A 110 -4.71 13.57 -25.24
C SER A 110 -5.13 14.46 -24.06
N ARG A 111 -6.12 14.03 -23.26
CA ARG A 111 -6.70 14.87 -22.18
C ARG A 111 -5.99 14.60 -20.85
N LEU A 112 -5.31 15.62 -20.33
CA LEU A 112 -4.57 15.55 -19.08
C LEU A 112 -5.47 15.56 -17.83
N GLY A 113 -6.64 16.24 -17.92
CA GLY A 113 -7.54 16.47 -16.79
C GLY A 113 -7.92 15.22 -15.98
N PRO A 114 -8.41 14.14 -16.60
CA PRO A 114 -8.77 12.91 -15.89
C PRO A 114 -7.60 12.27 -15.13
N VAL A 115 -6.40 12.26 -15.72
CA VAL A 115 -5.21 11.71 -15.06
C VAL A 115 -4.83 12.55 -13.83
N VAL A 116 -4.79 13.87 -13.97
CA VAL A 116 -4.53 14.79 -12.86
C VAL A 116 -5.59 14.61 -11.77
N PHE A 117 -6.85 14.50 -12.14
CA PHE A 117 -7.93 14.33 -11.17
C PHE A 117 -7.86 12.98 -10.44
N SER A 118 -7.46 11.90 -11.13
CA SER A 118 -7.21 10.61 -10.48
C SER A 118 -6.14 10.70 -9.40
N VAL A 119 -5.07 11.43 -9.68
CA VAL A 119 -3.98 11.66 -8.71
C VAL A 119 -4.47 12.47 -7.52
N ILE A 120 -5.27 13.52 -7.75
CA ILE A 120 -5.86 14.34 -6.68
C ILE A 120 -6.69 13.44 -5.75
N ILE A 121 -7.60 12.63 -6.29
CA ILE A 121 -8.43 11.70 -5.53
C ILE A 121 -7.56 10.69 -4.77
N GLY A 122 -6.61 10.07 -5.45
CA GLY A 122 -5.72 9.06 -4.87
C GLY A 122 -4.94 9.61 -3.68
N ILE A 123 -4.25 10.72 -3.84
CA ILE A 123 -3.45 11.33 -2.76
C ILE A 123 -4.34 11.82 -1.62
N THR A 124 -5.45 12.51 -1.93
CA THR A 124 -6.37 13.04 -0.91
C THR A 124 -7.00 11.92 -0.08
N SER A 125 -7.32 10.78 -0.71
CA SER A 125 -7.90 9.61 -0.01
C SER A 125 -7.03 9.10 1.14
N LYS A 126 -5.72 9.20 1.05
CA LYS A 126 -4.77 8.82 2.11
C LYS A 126 -4.96 9.65 3.38
N TYR A 127 -5.49 10.84 3.26
CA TYR A 127 -5.71 11.77 4.36
C TYR A 127 -7.16 11.73 4.86
N LEU A 128 -8.13 11.51 3.99
CA LEU A 128 -9.56 11.50 4.34
C LEU A 128 -10.06 10.12 4.78
N ILE A 129 -9.68 9.05 4.09
CA ILE A 129 -10.23 7.70 4.32
C ILE A 129 -9.26 6.89 5.18
N ARG A 130 -9.31 7.13 6.49
CA ARG A 130 -8.40 6.53 7.47
C ARG A 130 -9.15 5.76 8.55
N VAL A 131 -8.54 4.69 9.04
CA VAL A 131 -9.01 3.90 10.18
C VAL A 131 -7.89 3.78 11.21
N ARG A 132 -8.24 3.88 12.49
CA ARG A 132 -7.29 3.66 13.58
C ARG A 132 -7.29 2.18 13.99
N VAL A 133 -6.15 1.52 13.81
CA VAL A 133 -5.95 0.11 14.15
C VAL A 133 -4.74 -0.04 15.04
N GLY A 134 -4.90 -0.58 16.24
CA GLY A 134 -3.80 -0.78 17.17
C GLY A 134 -3.03 0.50 17.52
N GLY A 135 -3.75 1.61 17.74
CA GLY A 135 -3.15 2.91 18.04
C GLY A 135 -2.57 3.67 16.83
N LYS A 136 -2.41 3.02 15.67
CA LYS A 136 -1.87 3.64 14.44
C LYS A 136 -2.99 4.00 13.45
N VAL A 137 -2.90 5.20 12.89
CA VAL A 137 -3.80 5.65 11.82
C VAL A 137 -3.27 5.10 10.48
N ARG A 138 -4.14 4.46 9.71
CA ARG A 138 -3.82 3.88 8.40
C ARG A 138 -4.87 4.27 7.37
N HIS A 139 -4.46 4.56 6.15
CA HIS A 139 -5.38 4.67 5.02
C HIS A 139 -5.93 3.28 4.65
N VAL A 140 -7.14 3.26 4.15
CA VAL A 140 -7.89 2.03 3.85
C VAL A 140 -7.80 1.67 2.37
N MET A 141 -7.90 2.69 1.52
CA MET A 141 -7.93 2.54 0.06
C MET A 141 -6.52 2.53 -0.53
N ASN A 142 -6.29 1.70 -1.55
CA ASN A 142 -5.14 1.86 -2.41
C ASN A 142 -5.29 3.17 -3.19
N PRO A 143 -4.36 4.13 -3.08
CA PRO A 143 -4.56 5.47 -3.61
C PRO A 143 -4.70 5.51 -5.13
N SER A 144 -3.81 4.86 -5.87
CA SER A 144 -3.88 4.85 -7.34
C SER A 144 -5.12 4.11 -7.83
N ASN A 145 -5.44 2.97 -7.23
CA ASN A 145 -6.61 2.20 -7.61
C ASN A 145 -7.93 2.96 -7.38
N LEU A 146 -8.05 3.66 -6.25
CA LEU A 146 -9.23 4.48 -5.98
C LEU A 146 -9.33 5.64 -6.96
N GLY A 147 -8.23 6.35 -7.21
CA GLY A 147 -8.20 7.44 -8.19
C GLY A 147 -8.66 6.97 -9.57
N ILE A 148 -8.09 5.88 -10.07
CA ILE A 148 -8.47 5.26 -11.34
C ILE A 148 -9.96 4.87 -11.34
N ALA A 149 -10.41 4.14 -10.33
CA ALA A 149 -11.80 3.66 -10.26
C ALA A 149 -12.83 4.82 -10.28
N VAL A 150 -12.55 5.89 -9.55
CA VAL A 150 -13.45 7.08 -9.55
C VAL A 150 -13.48 7.74 -10.92
N ILE A 151 -12.34 7.87 -11.61
CA ILE A 151 -12.31 8.44 -12.95
C ILE A 151 -13.09 7.58 -13.94
N LEU A 152 -12.96 6.26 -13.88
CA LEU A 152 -13.70 5.35 -14.75
C LEU A 152 -15.22 5.42 -14.55
N VAL A 153 -15.67 5.81 -13.36
CA VAL A 153 -17.11 6.06 -13.09
C VAL A 153 -17.55 7.44 -13.59
N LEU A 154 -16.75 8.47 -13.32
CA LEU A 154 -17.12 9.85 -13.61
C LEU A 154 -16.98 10.23 -15.10
N PHE A 155 -16.07 9.58 -15.81
CA PHE A 155 -15.76 9.86 -17.21
C PHE A 155 -15.90 8.59 -18.06
N PRO A 156 -17.11 8.25 -18.53
CA PRO A 156 -17.36 6.99 -19.28
C PRO A 156 -16.55 6.86 -20.58
N TRP A 157 -16.01 7.96 -21.10
CA TRP A 157 -15.15 7.99 -22.28
C TRP A 157 -13.67 7.72 -21.98
N VAL A 158 -13.26 7.67 -20.69
CA VAL A 158 -11.91 7.31 -20.27
C VAL A 158 -11.86 5.80 -20.11
N GLY A 159 -10.83 5.19 -20.69
CA GLY A 159 -10.53 3.77 -20.54
C GLY A 159 -9.30 3.51 -19.67
N ILE A 160 -8.93 2.24 -19.63
CA ILE A 160 -7.64 1.80 -19.11
C ILE A 160 -6.67 1.58 -20.28
N ALA A 161 -5.39 1.63 -19.99
CA ALA A 161 -4.35 1.31 -20.93
C ALA A 161 -4.59 -0.04 -21.62
N PRO A 162 -4.42 -0.13 -22.94
CA PRO A 162 -4.72 -1.35 -23.69
C PRO A 162 -3.78 -2.49 -23.27
N PRO A 163 -4.21 -3.76 -23.43
CA PRO A 163 -3.40 -4.91 -23.06
C PRO A 163 -2.03 -4.97 -23.73
N TYR A 164 -1.92 -4.42 -24.93
CA TYR A 164 -0.70 -4.39 -25.75
C TYR A 164 0.22 -3.19 -25.49
N GLN A 165 -0.10 -2.31 -24.55
CA GLN A 165 0.65 -1.06 -24.28
C GLN A 165 2.16 -1.26 -24.12
N PHE A 166 2.60 -2.40 -23.59
CA PHE A 166 4.03 -2.67 -23.40
C PHE A 166 4.68 -3.43 -24.57
N THR A 167 3.92 -3.80 -25.59
CA THR A 167 4.41 -4.60 -26.72
C THR A 167 4.06 -4.00 -28.08
N GLU A 168 3.49 -2.80 -28.13
CA GLU A 168 3.00 -2.20 -29.37
C GLU A 168 4.07 -1.98 -30.42
N TRP A 169 5.25 -1.50 -30.03
CA TRP A 169 6.38 -1.22 -30.92
C TRP A 169 7.40 -2.35 -30.97
N VAL A 170 7.14 -3.46 -30.35
CA VAL A 170 8.03 -4.62 -30.34
C VAL A 170 7.35 -5.81 -31.00
N SER A 171 8.15 -6.75 -31.48
CA SER A 171 7.66 -7.95 -32.17
C SER A 171 8.58 -9.13 -31.94
N GLY A 172 8.06 -10.32 -32.19
CA GLY A 172 8.81 -11.56 -32.09
C GLY A 172 9.13 -11.94 -30.62
N PRO A 173 10.38 -12.30 -30.27
CA PRO A 173 10.73 -12.73 -28.93
C PRO A 173 10.47 -11.69 -27.84
N LEU A 174 10.52 -10.39 -28.17
CA LEU A 174 10.31 -9.30 -27.22
C LEU A 174 8.87 -9.25 -26.70
N ASP A 175 7.88 -9.73 -27.44
CA ASP A 175 6.49 -9.85 -27.01
C ASP A 175 6.34 -10.74 -25.77
N TRP A 176 7.26 -11.67 -25.57
CA TRP A 176 7.29 -12.56 -24.41
C TRP A 176 8.27 -12.09 -23.35
N VAL A 177 9.40 -11.55 -23.75
CA VAL A 177 10.47 -11.13 -22.82
C VAL A 177 10.00 -9.97 -21.94
N ILE A 178 9.30 -8.97 -22.48
CA ILE A 178 8.86 -7.80 -21.73
C ILE A 178 7.83 -8.17 -20.63
N PRO A 179 6.72 -8.87 -20.94
CA PRO A 179 5.80 -9.35 -19.90
C PRO A 179 6.47 -10.26 -18.87
N ALA A 180 7.40 -11.12 -19.30
CA ALA A 180 8.16 -12.00 -18.41
C ALA A 180 9.05 -11.20 -17.44
N LEU A 181 9.72 -10.14 -17.90
CA LEU A 181 10.50 -9.24 -17.02
C LEU A 181 9.62 -8.50 -16.03
N ILE A 182 8.46 -8.02 -16.45
CA ILE A 182 7.49 -7.36 -15.56
C ILE A 182 7.01 -8.36 -14.48
N LEU A 183 6.65 -9.56 -14.89
CA LEU A 183 6.22 -10.62 -14.00
C LEU A 183 7.33 -11.02 -13.02
N ALA A 184 8.53 -11.26 -13.52
CA ALA A 184 9.69 -11.67 -12.70
C ALA A 184 10.07 -10.60 -11.69
N SER A 185 10.15 -9.33 -12.10
CA SER A 185 10.49 -8.21 -11.20
C SER A 185 9.44 -8.01 -10.11
N GLY A 186 8.16 -8.07 -10.46
CA GLY A 186 7.07 -7.96 -9.50
C GLY A 186 6.99 -9.15 -8.53
N THR A 187 7.15 -10.37 -9.06
CA THR A 187 7.17 -11.60 -8.22
C THR A 187 8.36 -11.58 -7.27
N MET A 188 9.54 -11.24 -7.74
CA MET A 188 10.74 -11.11 -6.88
C MET A 188 10.52 -10.09 -5.77
N LEU A 189 9.96 -8.93 -6.08
CA LEU A 189 9.65 -7.90 -5.09
C LEU A 189 8.66 -8.41 -4.03
N ASN A 190 7.63 -9.12 -4.45
CA ASN A 190 6.61 -9.65 -3.56
C ASN A 190 7.07 -10.85 -2.74
N ALA A 191 7.95 -11.70 -3.28
CA ALA A 191 8.51 -12.84 -2.56
C ALA A 191 9.54 -12.40 -1.51
N MET A 192 10.47 -11.52 -1.89
CA MET A 192 11.63 -11.21 -1.05
C MET A 192 11.38 -10.04 -0.09
N LEU A 193 10.69 -8.99 -0.52
CA LEU A 193 10.60 -7.74 0.26
C LEU A 193 9.24 -7.54 0.93
N THR A 194 8.15 -7.65 0.19
CA THR A 194 6.81 -7.35 0.73
C THR A 194 6.13 -8.55 1.37
N LYS A 195 6.61 -9.77 1.09
CA LYS A 195 6.04 -11.06 1.56
C LYS A 195 4.54 -11.18 1.24
N LYS A 196 4.16 -10.80 0.00
CA LYS A 196 2.76 -10.80 -0.46
C LYS A 196 2.40 -12.00 -1.36
N MET A 197 3.28 -12.99 -1.47
CA MET A 197 2.99 -14.20 -2.26
C MET A 197 1.70 -14.92 -1.85
N PRO A 198 1.35 -15.07 -0.55
CA PRO A 198 0.06 -15.68 -0.18
C PRO A 198 -1.15 -14.93 -0.73
N LEU A 199 -1.05 -13.58 -0.83
CA LEU A 199 -2.11 -12.76 -1.41
C LEU A 199 -2.23 -13.01 -2.92
N ILE A 200 -1.11 -13.01 -3.63
CA ILE A 200 -1.05 -13.27 -5.07
C ILE A 200 -1.64 -14.67 -5.37
N LEU A 201 -1.20 -15.69 -4.64
CA LEU A 201 -1.72 -17.05 -4.82
C LEU A 201 -3.22 -17.14 -4.54
N GLY A 202 -3.72 -16.48 -3.50
CA GLY A 202 -5.15 -16.40 -3.21
C GLY A 202 -5.94 -15.69 -4.31
N TRP A 203 -5.39 -14.61 -4.86
CA TRP A 203 -5.99 -13.86 -5.97
C TRP A 203 -6.01 -14.69 -7.26
N VAL A 204 -4.86 -15.18 -7.70
CA VAL A 204 -4.72 -15.93 -8.97
C VAL A 204 -5.51 -17.25 -8.93
N GLY A 205 -5.42 -17.99 -7.82
CA GLY A 205 -6.15 -19.24 -7.66
C GLY A 205 -7.66 -19.05 -7.65
N ALA A 206 -8.15 -18.05 -6.91
CA ALA A 206 -9.58 -17.76 -6.89
C ALA A 206 -10.07 -17.11 -8.20
N PHE A 207 -9.20 -16.38 -8.91
CA PHE A 207 -9.50 -15.87 -10.25
C PHE A 207 -9.71 -17.02 -11.25
N ALA A 208 -8.83 -18.01 -11.25
CA ALA A 208 -9.00 -19.19 -12.09
C ALA A 208 -10.25 -20.00 -11.69
N ALA A 209 -10.47 -20.19 -10.40
CA ALA A 209 -11.64 -20.92 -9.90
C ALA A 209 -12.96 -20.23 -10.31
N GLN A 210 -13.09 -18.90 -10.16
CA GLN A 210 -14.30 -18.20 -10.58
C GLN A 210 -14.52 -18.26 -12.09
N ALA A 211 -13.45 -18.29 -12.91
CA ALA A 211 -13.57 -18.45 -14.34
C ALA A 211 -14.21 -19.81 -14.70
N VAL A 212 -13.76 -20.88 -14.03
CA VAL A 212 -14.35 -22.23 -14.20
C VAL A 212 -15.81 -22.26 -13.73
N VAL A 213 -16.10 -21.71 -12.55
CA VAL A 213 -17.47 -21.66 -12.00
C VAL A 213 -18.42 -20.92 -12.96
N ARG A 214 -17.99 -19.78 -13.51
CA ARG A 214 -18.80 -19.04 -14.49
C ARG A 214 -19.05 -19.84 -15.77
N THR A 215 -18.03 -20.57 -16.25
CA THR A 215 -18.23 -21.48 -17.38
C THR A 215 -19.32 -22.52 -17.12
N LEU A 216 -19.36 -23.08 -15.92
CA LEU A 216 -20.36 -24.09 -15.54
C LEU A 216 -21.78 -23.50 -15.37
N ILE A 217 -21.89 -22.21 -14.98
CA ILE A 217 -23.18 -21.55 -14.74
C ILE A 217 -23.71 -20.88 -16.02
N ASP A 218 -22.87 -20.11 -16.69
CA ASP A 218 -23.26 -19.22 -17.78
C ASP A 218 -22.91 -19.77 -19.16
N GLY A 219 -22.25 -20.93 -19.25
CA GLY A 219 -21.76 -21.53 -20.51
C GLY A 219 -20.64 -20.69 -21.17
N THR A 220 -20.04 -19.73 -20.48
CA THR A 220 -18.96 -18.91 -21.03
C THR A 220 -17.69 -19.75 -21.23
N SER A 221 -16.88 -19.42 -22.24
CA SER A 221 -15.63 -20.13 -22.46
C SER A 221 -14.63 -19.89 -21.34
N THR A 222 -14.19 -20.97 -20.68
CA THR A 222 -13.12 -20.91 -19.65
C THR A 222 -11.85 -20.30 -20.21
N VAL A 223 -11.49 -20.63 -21.46
CA VAL A 223 -10.30 -20.08 -22.11
C VAL A 223 -10.41 -18.55 -22.23
N SER A 224 -11.56 -18.05 -22.72
CA SER A 224 -11.77 -16.61 -22.84
C SER A 224 -11.71 -15.90 -21.47
N ALA A 225 -12.25 -16.50 -20.42
CA ALA A 225 -12.21 -15.94 -19.08
C ALA A 225 -10.78 -15.91 -18.51
N LEU A 226 -9.94 -16.90 -18.83
CA LEU A 226 -8.55 -16.99 -18.38
C LEU A 226 -7.60 -16.14 -19.24
N LEU A 227 -7.96 -15.82 -20.50
CA LEU A 227 -7.13 -14.93 -21.34
C LEU A 227 -6.88 -13.56 -20.69
N ALA A 228 -7.77 -13.08 -19.83
CA ALA A 228 -7.52 -11.86 -19.06
C ALA A 228 -6.22 -11.90 -18.23
N MET A 229 -5.78 -13.11 -17.82
CA MET A 229 -4.56 -13.30 -17.04
C MET A 229 -3.27 -13.07 -17.85
N THR A 230 -3.34 -13.16 -19.16
CA THR A 230 -2.18 -12.95 -20.05
C THR A 230 -1.93 -11.47 -20.35
N GLY A 231 -2.92 -10.61 -20.09
CA GLY A 231 -2.80 -9.18 -20.34
C GLY A 231 -1.87 -8.48 -19.34
N VAL A 232 -1.11 -7.52 -19.85
CA VAL A 232 -0.19 -6.71 -19.03
C VAL A 232 -0.91 -6.03 -17.86
N ALA A 233 -2.14 -5.55 -18.07
CA ALA A 233 -2.96 -4.95 -17.02
C ALA A 233 -3.19 -5.91 -15.85
N PHE A 234 -3.47 -7.19 -16.09
CA PHE A 234 -3.63 -8.20 -15.06
C PHE A 234 -2.32 -8.45 -14.31
N VAL A 235 -1.21 -8.55 -15.03
CA VAL A 235 0.12 -8.77 -14.45
C VAL A 235 0.53 -7.59 -13.56
N LEU A 236 0.32 -6.36 -14.01
CA LEU A 236 0.59 -5.15 -13.24
C LEU A 236 -0.32 -5.05 -12.01
N PHE A 237 -1.62 -5.31 -12.19
CA PHE A 237 -2.57 -5.34 -11.08
C PHE A 237 -2.16 -6.36 -10.03
N THR A 238 -1.82 -7.58 -10.44
CA THR A 238 -1.46 -8.69 -9.57
C THR A 238 -0.17 -8.42 -8.78
N ASN A 239 0.85 -7.87 -9.43
CA ASN A 239 2.16 -7.72 -8.79
C ASN A 239 2.36 -6.37 -8.10
N TYR A 240 1.67 -5.32 -8.54
CA TYR A 240 1.99 -3.96 -8.14
C TYR A 240 0.81 -3.20 -7.52
N MET A 241 -0.44 -3.58 -7.81
CA MET A 241 -1.59 -2.85 -7.30
C MET A 241 -2.28 -3.56 -6.13
N ILE A 242 -2.67 -4.83 -6.29
CA ILE A 242 -3.35 -5.59 -5.23
C ILE A 242 -2.43 -5.88 -4.03
N THR A 243 -1.12 -5.83 -4.23
CA THR A 243 -0.10 -6.14 -3.22
C THR A 243 0.35 -4.96 -2.37
N ASP A 244 -0.27 -3.78 -2.51
CA ASP A 244 0.10 -2.58 -1.75
C ASP A 244 0.22 -2.86 -0.24
N PRO A 245 1.42 -2.70 0.37
CA PRO A 245 1.64 -3.01 1.78
C PRO A 245 0.85 -2.11 2.74
N GLY A 246 0.46 -0.91 2.28
CA GLY A 246 -0.29 0.07 3.07
C GLY A 246 -1.72 -0.39 3.38
N THR A 247 -2.36 -1.03 2.42
CA THR A 247 -3.79 -1.35 2.44
C THR A 247 -4.12 -2.82 2.63
N THR A 248 -3.14 -3.71 2.47
CA THR A 248 -3.34 -5.17 2.50
C THR A 248 -3.01 -5.80 3.85
N PRO A 249 -3.58 -6.99 4.15
CA PRO A 249 -3.28 -7.72 5.38
C PRO A 249 -1.82 -8.14 5.51
N VAL A 250 -1.36 -8.32 6.77
CA VAL A 250 0.01 -8.78 7.06
C VAL A 250 0.06 -10.30 7.24
N ARG A 251 -0.94 -10.89 7.91
CA ARG A 251 -0.98 -12.34 8.19
C ARG A 251 -1.27 -13.13 6.91
N PRO A 252 -0.53 -14.23 6.61
CA PRO A 252 -0.68 -14.99 5.36
C PRO A 252 -2.12 -15.47 5.09
N ARG A 253 -2.82 -16.03 6.09
CA ARG A 253 -4.22 -16.45 5.95
C ARG A 253 -5.14 -15.30 5.52
N ASN A 254 -4.97 -14.13 6.12
CA ASN A 254 -5.77 -12.96 5.77
C ASN A 254 -5.39 -12.41 4.38
N GLN A 255 -4.15 -12.62 3.93
CA GLN A 255 -3.71 -12.29 2.58
C GLN A 255 -4.43 -13.14 1.54
N VAL A 256 -4.46 -14.47 1.75
CA VAL A 256 -5.21 -15.40 0.88
C VAL A 256 -6.68 -15.00 0.82
N CYS A 257 -7.32 -14.78 1.97
CA CYS A 257 -8.73 -14.36 2.03
C CYS A 257 -8.97 -13.02 1.30
N PHE A 258 -8.04 -12.06 1.42
CA PHE A 258 -8.16 -10.78 0.74
C PHE A 258 -8.06 -10.93 -0.78
N GLY A 259 -7.08 -11.71 -1.26
CA GLY A 259 -6.92 -12.01 -2.68
C GLY A 259 -8.13 -12.76 -3.24
N ALA A 260 -8.58 -13.81 -2.55
CA ALA A 260 -9.75 -14.59 -2.95
C ALA A 260 -11.03 -13.74 -2.95
N ALA A 261 -11.25 -12.91 -1.94
CA ALA A 261 -12.40 -12.00 -1.90
C ALA A 261 -12.40 -11.02 -3.08
N THR A 262 -11.22 -10.50 -3.46
CA THR A 262 -11.10 -9.62 -4.63
C THR A 262 -11.45 -10.36 -5.92
N ALA A 263 -11.06 -11.63 -6.06
CA ALA A 263 -11.40 -12.44 -7.23
C ALA A 263 -12.90 -12.79 -7.30
N VAL A 264 -13.52 -13.08 -6.15
CA VAL A 264 -14.97 -13.33 -6.07
C VAL A 264 -15.75 -12.07 -6.47
N VAL A 265 -15.40 -10.91 -5.91
CA VAL A 265 -16.04 -9.64 -6.28
C VAL A 265 -15.82 -9.33 -7.75
N TYR A 266 -14.63 -9.57 -8.29
CA TYR A 266 -14.36 -9.43 -9.72
C TYR A 266 -15.29 -10.33 -10.55
N GLY A 267 -15.43 -11.62 -10.20
CA GLY A 267 -16.31 -12.54 -10.88
C GLY A 267 -17.76 -12.06 -10.90
N LEU A 268 -18.27 -11.58 -9.75
CA LEU A 268 -19.61 -10.99 -9.65
C LEU A 268 -19.76 -9.76 -10.57
N LEU A 269 -18.80 -8.84 -10.57
CA LEU A 269 -18.83 -7.65 -11.42
C LEU A 269 -18.88 -8.03 -12.91
N VAL A 270 -18.12 -9.04 -13.32
CA VAL A 270 -18.12 -9.52 -14.71
C VAL A 270 -19.46 -10.20 -15.06
N THR A 271 -20.06 -10.96 -14.16
CA THR A 271 -21.39 -11.56 -14.36
C THR A 271 -22.46 -10.46 -14.55
N PHE A 272 -22.31 -9.32 -13.88
CA PHE A 272 -23.18 -8.15 -14.10
C PHE A 272 -22.73 -7.24 -15.24
N HIS A 273 -21.80 -7.69 -16.09
CA HIS A 273 -21.28 -6.97 -17.26
C HIS A 273 -20.63 -5.60 -16.89
N ILE A 274 -20.11 -5.47 -15.67
CA ILE A 274 -19.43 -4.26 -15.23
C ILE A 274 -18.00 -4.28 -15.77
N VAL A 275 -17.70 -3.31 -16.63
CA VAL A 275 -16.36 -3.12 -17.20
C VAL A 275 -15.38 -2.66 -16.12
N TYR A 276 -14.09 -2.91 -16.33
CA TYR A 276 -13.00 -2.52 -15.40
C TYR A 276 -13.09 -3.16 -14.01
N GLY A 277 -13.70 -4.36 -13.94
CA GLY A 277 -13.94 -5.09 -12.70
C GLY A 277 -12.73 -5.26 -11.78
N LEU A 278 -11.50 -5.29 -12.31
CA LEU A 278 -10.25 -5.36 -11.51
C LEU A 278 -10.15 -4.21 -10.51
N PHE A 279 -10.34 -2.98 -10.99
CA PHE A 279 -10.21 -1.77 -10.18
C PHE A 279 -11.36 -1.65 -9.18
N PHE A 280 -12.59 -1.91 -9.61
CA PHE A 280 -13.76 -1.85 -8.74
C PHE A 280 -13.76 -2.93 -7.67
N ALA A 281 -13.34 -4.15 -8.00
CA ALA A 281 -13.24 -5.23 -7.03
C ALA A 281 -12.29 -4.88 -5.88
N LEU A 282 -11.13 -4.33 -6.19
CA LEU A 282 -10.17 -3.92 -5.17
C LEU A 282 -10.70 -2.77 -4.31
N VAL A 283 -11.40 -1.77 -4.90
CA VAL A 283 -12.05 -0.69 -4.13
C VAL A 283 -13.07 -1.26 -3.15
N ILE A 284 -13.95 -2.15 -3.63
CA ILE A 284 -15.01 -2.76 -2.81
C ILE A 284 -14.40 -3.55 -1.65
N VAL A 285 -13.42 -4.41 -1.92
CA VAL A 285 -12.79 -5.23 -0.87
C VAL A 285 -12.00 -4.38 0.13
N CYS A 286 -11.30 -3.35 -0.34
CA CYS A 286 -10.65 -2.37 0.55
C CYS A 286 -11.68 -1.64 1.42
N ALA A 287 -12.80 -1.20 0.87
CA ALA A 287 -13.88 -0.54 1.59
C ALA A 287 -14.48 -1.45 2.66
N LEU A 288 -14.87 -2.67 2.29
CA LEU A 288 -15.41 -3.66 3.22
C LEU A 288 -14.44 -3.99 4.35
N ARG A 289 -13.17 -4.19 4.01
CA ARG A 289 -12.11 -4.41 5.01
C ARG A 289 -11.94 -3.20 5.94
N GLY A 290 -11.96 -2.00 5.37
CA GLY A 290 -11.85 -0.76 6.12
C GLY A 290 -13.02 -0.57 7.09
N ALA A 291 -14.25 -0.80 6.64
CA ALA A 291 -15.44 -0.77 7.46
C ALA A 291 -15.37 -1.79 8.61
N GLY A 292 -14.97 -3.04 8.31
CA GLY A 292 -14.78 -4.06 9.33
C GLY A 292 -13.73 -3.69 10.39
N LEU A 293 -12.59 -3.15 9.97
CA LEU A 293 -11.56 -2.65 10.89
C LEU A 293 -12.05 -1.46 11.72
N GLY A 294 -12.83 -0.57 11.13
CA GLY A 294 -13.47 0.56 11.80
C GLY A 294 -14.42 0.10 12.90
N LEU A 295 -15.34 -0.80 12.57
CA LEU A 295 -16.29 -1.39 13.53
C LEU A 295 -15.58 -2.10 14.69
N LEU A 296 -14.54 -2.90 14.41
CA LEU A 296 -13.75 -3.55 15.43
C LEU A 296 -13.04 -2.54 16.34
N SER A 297 -12.54 -1.43 15.79
CA SER A 297 -11.90 -0.38 16.59
C SER A 297 -12.89 0.34 17.48
N LEU A 298 -14.11 0.59 17.01
CA LEU A 298 -15.20 1.19 17.80
C LEU A 298 -15.64 0.26 18.94
N ARG A 299 -15.84 -1.03 18.66
CA ARG A 299 -16.20 -2.04 19.68
C ARG A 299 -15.15 -2.14 20.79
N ARG A 300 -13.86 -2.15 20.44
CA ARG A 300 -12.77 -2.16 21.43
C ARG A 300 -12.79 -0.92 22.33
N ARG A 301 -12.97 0.26 21.75
CA ARG A 301 -13.08 1.51 22.53
C ARG A 301 -14.31 1.52 23.44
N ALA A 302 -15.44 0.99 22.98
CA ALA A 302 -16.62 0.85 23.81
C ALA A 302 -16.37 -0.09 25.01
N ALA A 303 -15.74 -1.25 24.75
CA ALA A 303 -15.36 -2.19 25.80
C ALA A 303 -14.36 -1.61 26.81
N GLU A 304 -13.38 -0.83 26.36
CA GLU A 304 -12.41 -0.14 27.22
C GLU A 304 -13.07 0.94 28.10
N ARG A 305 -14.15 1.57 27.62
CA ARG A 305 -14.92 2.56 28.39
C ARG A 305 -15.83 1.93 29.44
N THR A 306 -16.32 0.72 29.17
CA THR A 306 -17.21 -0.03 30.11
C THR A 306 -16.45 -0.93 31.08
N ALA A 307 -15.17 -1.21 30.83
CA ALA A 307 -14.35 -1.95 31.75
C ALA A 307 -14.23 -1.18 33.08
N PRO A 308 -14.54 -1.79 34.26
CA PRO A 308 -14.34 -1.16 35.56
C PRO A 308 -12.88 -0.70 35.65
N ARG A 309 -12.66 0.55 36.05
CA ARG A 309 -11.31 1.04 36.35
C ARG A 309 -10.80 0.21 37.53
N ALA A 310 -10.12 -0.90 37.26
CA ALA A 310 -9.39 -1.66 38.24
C ALA A 310 -8.32 -0.73 38.84
N GLY A 311 -8.50 -0.38 40.14
CA GLY A 311 -7.48 0.30 40.90
C GLY A 311 -7.49 1.83 40.82
N ALA A 312 -8.57 2.45 41.29
CA ALA A 312 -8.33 3.62 42.14
C ALA A 312 -7.57 3.08 43.36
N ALA A 313 -6.25 3.27 43.36
CA ALA A 313 -5.40 2.88 44.47
C ALA A 313 -6.06 3.38 45.77
N ALA A 314 -6.31 2.46 46.70
CA ALA A 314 -6.69 2.83 48.06
C ALA A 314 -5.71 3.91 48.56
N PRO A 315 -6.18 4.98 49.20
CA PRO A 315 -5.31 6.00 49.71
C PRO A 315 -4.27 5.31 50.58
N ARG A 316 -2.99 5.47 50.27
CA ARG A 316 -1.89 5.07 51.16
C ARG A 316 -2.18 5.69 52.48
N GLN A 317 -2.53 4.86 53.50
CA GLN A 317 -2.56 5.29 54.86
C GLN A 317 -1.22 5.94 55.16
N ALA A 318 -1.28 7.22 55.50
CA ALA A 318 -0.14 7.96 55.97
C ALA A 318 0.33 7.28 57.25
N VAL A 319 1.48 6.62 57.17
CA VAL A 319 2.20 6.19 58.36
C VAL A 319 2.67 7.46 59.05
N LEU A 320 2.06 7.78 60.16
CA LEU A 320 2.50 8.85 61.07
C LEU A 320 3.90 8.51 61.57
N PRO A 321 4.89 9.38 61.44
CA PRO A 321 6.17 9.17 62.10
C PRO A 321 6.07 9.66 63.53
N GLY A 322 6.42 8.80 64.49
CA GLY A 322 6.79 9.26 65.81
C GLY A 322 6.01 8.71 66.97
N ALA A 323 6.48 7.59 67.51
CA ALA A 323 6.47 7.34 68.94
C ALA A 323 7.88 6.87 69.35
N THR A 324 8.69 7.78 69.75
CA THR A 324 9.94 7.56 70.49
C THR A 324 9.60 6.93 71.82
N LEU A 325 9.86 5.65 72.02
CA LEU A 325 9.89 5.01 73.31
C LEU A 325 11.15 5.46 74.04
N ALA A 326 10.96 6.20 75.08
CA ALA A 326 12.00 6.51 76.08
C ALA A 326 12.42 5.22 76.82
N THR A 327 13.71 4.95 76.83
CA THR A 327 14.31 3.94 77.71
C THR A 327 14.48 4.49 79.12
N PRO A 328 14.13 3.77 80.18
CA PRO A 328 14.46 4.17 81.55
C PRO A 328 15.92 3.90 81.82
N ASP A 329 16.59 4.92 82.36
CA ASP A 329 17.95 4.91 82.85
C ASP A 329 18.03 4.09 84.13
N GLU A 330 18.99 3.15 84.20
CA GLU A 330 19.34 2.40 85.39
C GLU A 330 20.42 3.12 86.14
N ALA A 331 20.04 3.51 87.38
CA ALA A 331 20.99 3.83 88.42
C ALA A 331 21.59 2.57 89.03
N ARG A 332 22.87 2.36 88.78
CA ARG A 332 23.94 1.98 89.76
C ARG A 332 25.27 1.67 89.02
#